data_22fc60229de256b54157b995bb2a945c
#
_entry.id   22fc60229de256b54157b995bb2a945c
#
_cell.length_a   1.000
_cell.length_b   1.000
_cell.length_c   1.000
_cell.angle_alpha   90.00
_cell.angle_beta   90.00
_cell.angle_gamma   90.00
#
_symmetry.space_group_name_H-M   'P 1'
#
loop_
_entity.id
_entity.type
_entity.pdbx_description
1 polymer ?
#
loop_
_entity_poly.entity_id
_entity_poly.type
_entity_poly.pdbx_seq_one_letter_code
_entity_poly.pdbx_strand_id
1 'polypeptide(L)'
;MAYSNILVGAGTRPAQPVVRRIGIADLQEALAKGIDDFYAMPTHAMFLCVIYPIVGLFLARLAFGYSILPLLYPLASGFALVGPVAALGLYELSRRREAGLPTSAVRAFDVLGSSSIGAITALALLLLTIFVIWVALANAIYIATFGYATPTSIENFANEVLTTRAGWTLILVGNLVGLLFAVLVLSISVVSFPLLLDRDVGAAVALLTSIRAVARNPFTMMLWGLIVAALLVVGSLPLFLGLTIIVPILGHATWHLYRRVVEPQAAPPPTHDEGHRERRYAADFPAVLFPWAR
;
A
#
# COMPACT_ATOMS: atom_id res chain seq x y z
N MET A 1 -15.76 -0.27 24.12
CA MET A 1 -14.33 -0.64 24.18
C MET A 1 -13.70 -1.03 22.81
N ALA A 2 -14.44 -0.99 21.69
CA ALA A 2 -13.93 -1.38 20.37
C ALA A 2 -12.99 -0.34 19.69
N TYR A 3 -13.05 0.95 20.08
CA TYR A 3 -12.30 2.01 19.41
C TYR A 3 -10.83 2.13 19.79
N SER A 4 -10.42 1.59 20.96
CA SER A 4 -9.01 1.63 21.39
C SER A 4 -8.09 0.75 20.52
N ASN A 5 -8.62 -0.30 19.91
CA ASN A 5 -7.84 -1.24 19.09
C ASN A 5 -7.46 -0.70 17.71
N ILE A 6 -8.14 0.35 17.21
CA ILE A 6 -7.83 0.97 15.90
C ILE A 6 -6.49 1.71 15.95
N LEU A 7 -6.24 2.42 17.04
CA LEU A 7 -5.03 3.24 17.19
C LEU A 7 -3.85 2.45 17.79
N VAL A 8 -4.13 1.52 18.72
CA VAL A 8 -3.12 0.84 19.54
C VAL A 8 -3.37 -0.66 19.46
N GLY A 9 -3.36 -1.43 18.59
CA GLY A 9 -3.53 -2.89 18.48
C GLY A 9 -4.02 -3.62 19.74
N ALA A 10 -4.58 -4.80 19.59
CA ALA A 10 -5.26 -5.54 20.67
C ALA A 10 -4.33 -6.30 21.63
N GLY A 11 -3.01 -6.25 21.45
CA GLY A 11 -2.05 -7.04 22.25
C GLY A 11 -1.32 -6.24 23.32
N THR A 12 -0.84 -6.93 24.36
CA THR A 12 0.08 -6.40 25.36
C THR A 12 1.30 -5.79 24.68
N ARG A 13 1.49 -4.46 24.78
CA ARG A 13 2.57 -3.63 24.23
C ARG A 13 3.31 -4.30 23.07
N PRO A 14 2.86 -4.18 21.84
CA PRO A 14 3.58 -4.74 20.71
C PRO A 14 4.98 -4.12 20.70
N ALA A 15 6.02 -4.95 20.70
CA ALA A 15 7.37 -4.47 20.51
C ALA A 15 7.38 -3.60 19.24
N GLN A 16 7.86 -2.34 19.36
CA GLN A 16 7.85 -1.43 18.22
C GLN A 16 8.61 -2.09 17.06
N PRO A 17 8.03 -2.14 15.84
CA PRO A 17 8.72 -2.75 14.71
C PRO A 17 10.07 -2.08 14.47
N VAL A 18 11.13 -2.89 14.41
CA VAL A 18 12.48 -2.39 14.16
C VAL A 18 12.67 -2.16 12.68
N VAL A 19 13.04 -0.93 12.32
CA VAL A 19 13.31 -0.56 10.93
C VAL A 19 14.79 -0.81 10.62
N ARG A 20 15.08 -1.47 9.50
CA ARG A 20 16.43 -1.74 8.99
C ARG A 20 16.87 -0.66 8.01
N ARG A 21 18.20 -0.55 7.81
CA ARG A 21 18.75 0.13 6.66
C ARG A 21 18.77 -0.81 5.47
N ILE A 22 18.34 -0.30 4.32
CA ILE A 22 18.28 -1.03 3.05
C ILE A 22 19.06 -0.31 1.97
N GLY A 23 19.58 -1.06 1.01
CA GLY A 23 20.31 -0.57 -0.14
C GLY A 23 19.59 -0.82 -1.48
N ILE A 24 20.25 -0.50 -2.58
CA ILE A 24 19.71 -0.71 -3.93
C ILE A 24 19.53 -2.20 -4.22
N ALA A 25 20.39 -3.06 -3.71
CA ALA A 25 20.29 -4.51 -3.86
C ALA A 25 18.97 -5.07 -3.27
N ASP A 26 18.50 -4.49 -2.15
CA ASP A 26 17.23 -4.88 -1.53
C ASP A 26 16.04 -4.49 -2.40
N LEU A 27 16.11 -3.34 -3.12
CA LEU A 27 15.09 -2.94 -4.10
C LEU A 27 15.04 -3.90 -5.28
N GLN A 28 16.21 -4.28 -5.80
CA GLN A 28 16.32 -5.22 -6.91
C GLN A 28 15.75 -6.60 -6.52
N GLU A 29 16.08 -7.07 -5.33
CA GLU A 29 15.54 -8.34 -4.82
C GLU A 29 14.03 -8.27 -4.57
N ALA A 30 13.53 -7.16 -4.00
CA ALA A 30 12.10 -6.97 -3.80
C ALA A 30 11.35 -6.98 -5.14
N LEU A 31 11.90 -6.30 -6.16
CA LEU A 31 11.31 -6.26 -7.49
C LEU A 31 11.36 -7.64 -8.18
N ALA A 32 12.48 -8.35 -8.09
CA ALA A 32 12.63 -9.71 -8.62
C ALA A 32 11.61 -10.67 -8.00
N LYS A 33 11.45 -10.64 -6.67
CA LYS A 33 10.44 -11.44 -5.96
C LYS A 33 9.01 -11.06 -6.34
N GLY A 34 8.75 -9.76 -6.56
CA GLY A 34 7.45 -9.28 -7.05
C GLY A 34 7.11 -9.83 -8.45
N ILE A 35 8.10 -9.89 -9.32
CA ILE A 35 7.99 -10.52 -10.65
C ILE A 35 7.76 -12.02 -10.52
N ASP A 36 8.47 -12.71 -9.64
CA ASP A 36 8.28 -14.15 -9.37
C ASP A 36 6.88 -14.46 -8.84
N ASP A 37 6.35 -13.60 -7.95
CA ASP A 37 4.98 -13.71 -7.44
C ASP A 37 3.96 -13.53 -8.57
N PHE A 38 4.18 -12.54 -9.44
CA PHE A 38 3.32 -12.31 -10.60
C PHE A 38 3.31 -13.52 -11.54
N TYR A 39 4.47 -14.09 -11.88
CA TYR A 39 4.54 -15.29 -12.73
C TYR A 39 3.92 -16.53 -12.09
N ALA A 40 3.96 -16.64 -10.78
CA ALA A 40 3.32 -17.76 -10.07
C ALA A 40 1.79 -17.62 -10.02
N MET A 41 1.26 -16.38 -10.08
CA MET A 41 -0.17 -16.08 -9.89
C MET A 41 -0.72 -15.09 -10.94
N PRO A 42 -0.40 -15.19 -12.25
CA PRO A 42 -0.68 -14.13 -13.20
C PRO A 42 -2.18 -13.87 -13.37
N THR A 43 -2.98 -14.92 -13.47
CA THR A 43 -4.45 -14.81 -13.68
C THR A 43 -5.14 -14.14 -12.49
N HIS A 44 -4.74 -14.47 -11.26
CA HIS A 44 -5.32 -13.90 -10.05
C HIS A 44 -4.98 -12.40 -9.92
N ALA A 45 -3.71 -12.06 -10.14
CA ALA A 45 -3.22 -10.71 -10.07
C ALA A 45 -3.82 -9.83 -11.18
N MET A 46 -3.87 -10.31 -12.41
CA MET A 46 -4.47 -9.58 -13.55
C MET A 46 -5.97 -9.34 -13.34
N PHE A 47 -6.70 -10.34 -12.81
CA PHE A 47 -8.13 -10.18 -12.52
C PHE A 47 -8.39 -9.04 -11.52
N LEU A 48 -7.59 -8.96 -10.44
CA LEU A 48 -7.71 -7.90 -9.46
C LEU A 48 -7.37 -6.52 -10.02
N CYS A 49 -6.46 -6.46 -11.00
CA CYS A 49 -5.95 -5.19 -11.54
C CYS A 49 -6.63 -4.72 -12.83
N VAL A 50 -7.58 -5.48 -13.39
CA VAL A 50 -8.34 -5.07 -14.58
C VAL A 50 -9.16 -3.79 -14.36
N ILE A 51 -9.44 -3.45 -13.11
CA ILE A 51 -10.13 -2.20 -12.74
C ILE A 51 -9.32 -0.95 -13.17
N TYR A 52 -7.98 -1.00 -13.19
CA TYR A 52 -7.14 0.15 -13.50
C TYR A 52 -7.31 0.66 -14.94
N PRO A 53 -7.23 -0.20 -15.99
CA PRO A 53 -7.55 0.26 -17.35
C PRO A 53 -8.99 0.74 -17.50
N ILE A 54 -9.96 0.12 -16.80
CA ILE A 54 -11.37 0.58 -16.83
C ILE A 54 -11.47 2.00 -16.26
N VAL A 55 -10.90 2.26 -15.09
CA VAL A 55 -10.89 3.60 -14.47
C VAL A 55 -10.11 4.58 -15.35
N GLY A 56 -8.96 4.18 -15.90
CA GLY A 56 -8.16 5.02 -16.79
C GLY A 56 -8.94 5.43 -18.05
N LEU A 57 -9.60 4.50 -18.70
CA LEU A 57 -10.45 4.79 -19.87
C LEU A 57 -11.67 5.65 -19.52
N PHE A 58 -12.27 5.43 -18.35
CA PHE A 58 -13.36 6.27 -17.86
C PHE A 58 -12.90 7.73 -17.64
N LEU A 59 -11.76 7.93 -16.97
CA LEU A 59 -11.18 9.26 -16.79
C LEU A 59 -10.83 9.91 -18.13
N ALA A 60 -10.24 9.15 -19.07
CA ALA A 60 -9.97 9.64 -20.42
C ALA A 60 -11.28 10.06 -21.12
N ARG A 61 -12.37 9.27 -20.99
CA ARG A 61 -13.68 9.62 -21.57
C ARG A 61 -14.28 10.89 -20.98
N LEU A 62 -14.13 11.11 -19.67
CA LEU A 62 -14.59 12.35 -19.02
C LEU A 62 -13.82 13.58 -19.55
N ALA A 63 -12.54 13.44 -19.92
CA ALA A 63 -11.74 14.52 -20.46
C ALA A 63 -12.23 15.03 -21.83
N PHE A 64 -12.96 14.22 -22.61
CA PHE A 64 -13.54 14.65 -23.88
C PHE A 64 -14.62 15.77 -23.75
N GLY A 65 -15.13 16.02 -22.54
CA GLY A 65 -15.98 17.17 -22.26
C GLY A 65 -15.21 18.48 -22.03
N TYR A 66 -13.88 18.45 -22.09
CA TYR A 66 -12.91 19.54 -21.92
C TYR A 66 -12.92 20.22 -20.53
N SER A 67 -14.02 20.25 -19.82
CA SER A 67 -14.11 20.86 -18.48
C SER A 67 -13.21 20.20 -17.44
N ILE A 68 -12.95 18.91 -17.59
CA ILE A 68 -12.10 18.11 -16.68
C ILE A 68 -10.66 17.98 -17.21
N LEU A 69 -10.41 18.41 -18.43
CA LEU A 69 -9.11 18.28 -19.09
C LEU A 69 -7.92 18.78 -18.24
N PRO A 70 -7.99 19.95 -17.58
CA PRO A 70 -6.90 20.42 -16.73
C PRO A 70 -6.65 19.55 -15.51
N LEU A 71 -7.66 18.82 -15.05
CA LEU A 71 -7.59 17.94 -13.88
C LEU A 71 -7.24 16.49 -14.25
N LEU A 72 -7.16 16.15 -15.53
CA LEU A 72 -6.87 14.78 -15.96
C LEU A 72 -5.55 14.26 -15.37
N TYR A 73 -4.48 15.06 -15.50
CA TYR A 73 -3.18 14.73 -14.93
C TYR A 73 -3.20 14.66 -13.40
N PRO A 74 -3.75 15.66 -12.65
CA PRO A 74 -3.95 15.55 -11.22
C PRO A 74 -4.78 14.35 -10.77
N LEU A 75 -5.85 14.01 -11.48
CA LEU A 75 -6.68 12.84 -11.18
C LEU A 75 -5.93 11.53 -11.40
N ALA A 76 -5.24 11.40 -12.54
CA ALA A 76 -4.47 10.20 -12.86
C ALA A 76 -3.30 9.98 -11.89
N SER A 77 -2.53 11.05 -11.60
CA SER A 77 -1.45 10.98 -10.62
C SER A 77 -1.96 10.77 -9.20
N GLY A 78 -3.08 11.39 -8.85
CA GLY A 78 -3.72 11.23 -7.56
C GLY A 78 -4.34 9.83 -7.36
N PHE A 79 -4.81 9.19 -8.41
CA PHE A 79 -5.25 7.80 -8.34
C PHE A 79 -4.11 6.86 -7.91
N ALA A 80 -2.88 7.15 -8.33
CA ALA A 80 -1.69 6.44 -7.87
C ALA A 80 -1.45 6.60 -6.35
N LEU A 81 -1.88 7.74 -5.76
CA LEU A 81 -1.77 7.96 -4.30
C LEU A 81 -2.67 7.03 -3.48
N VAL A 82 -3.77 6.54 -4.06
CA VAL A 82 -4.67 5.55 -3.43
C VAL A 82 -4.21 4.11 -3.73
N GLY A 83 -3.23 3.95 -4.60
CA GLY A 83 -2.66 2.66 -5.02
C GLY A 83 -2.37 1.67 -3.89
N PRO A 84 -1.76 2.08 -2.77
CA PRO A 84 -1.47 1.18 -1.64
C PRO A 84 -2.71 0.50 -1.05
N VAL A 85 -3.87 1.15 -1.06
CA VAL A 85 -5.14 0.53 -0.62
C VAL A 85 -5.60 -0.53 -1.61
N ALA A 86 -5.51 -0.23 -2.90
CA ALA A 86 -5.88 -1.17 -3.96
C ALA A 86 -4.92 -2.38 -4.04
N ALA A 87 -3.67 -2.19 -3.59
CA ALA A 87 -2.66 -3.26 -3.54
C ALA A 87 -2.81 -4.22 -2.35
N LEU A 88 -3.72 -3.95 -1.39
CA LEU A 88 -3.88 -4.79 -0.20
C LEU A 88 -4.11 -6.27 -0.53
N GLY A 89 -4.95 -6.56 -1.53
CA GLY A 89 -5.18 -7.93 -1.98
C GLY A 89 -3.93 -8.60 -2.55
N LEU A 90 -3.05 -7.83 -3.21
CA LEU A 90 -1.78 -8.31 -3.73
C LEU A 90 -0.79 -8.60 -2.60
N TYR A 91 -0.75 -7.74 -1.57
CA TYR A 91 0.06 -7.99 -0.36
C TYR A 91 -0.39 -9.28 0.33
N GLU A 92 -1.70 -9.50 0.45
CA GLU A 92 -2.24 -10.72 1.05
C GLU A 92 -1.85 -11.97 0.24
N LEU A 93 -1.90 -11.91 -1.08
CA LEU A 93 -1.47 -13.02 -1.93
C LEU A 93 0.02 -13.33 -1.77
N SER A 94 0.90 -12.32 -1.74
CA SER A 94 2.34 -12.51 -1.46
C SER A 94 2.57 -13.06 -0.06
N ARG A 95 1.87 -12.54 0.95
CA ARG A 95 1.94 -13.04 2.33
C ARG A 95 1.58 -14.51 2.42
N ARG A 96 0.50 -14.90 1.76
CA ARG A 96 0.03 -16.31 1.73
C ARG A 96 1.04 -17.21 1.01
N ARG A 97 1.59 -16.75 -0.12
CA ARG A 97 2.61 -17.49 -0.87
C ARG A 97 3.87 -17.69 -0.03
N GLU A 98 4.34 -16.64 0.66
CA GLU A 98 5.49 -16.72 1.56
C GLU A 98 5.26 -17.72 2.71
N ALA A 99 4.02 -17.79 3.21
CA ALA A 99 3.62 -18.73 4.25
C ALA A 99 3.30 -20.16 3.74
N GLY A 100 3.43 -20.44 2.43
CA GLY A 100 3.07 -21.74 1.84
C GLY A 100 1.56 -22.04 1.86
N LEU A 101 0.72 -21.02 2.01
CA LEU A 101 -0.74 -21.15 2.05
C LEU A 101 -1.34 -21.12 0.64
N PRO A 102 -2.52 -21.75 0.42
CA PRO A 102 -3.21 -21.69 -0.87
C PRO A 102 -3.47 -20.23 -1.30
N THR A 103 -3.15 -19.94 -2.57
CA THR A 103 -3.38 -18.63 -3.19
C THR A 103 -4.47 -18.75 -4.24
N SER A 104 -5.46 -17.85 -4.20
CA SER A 104 -6.48 -17.69 -5.24
C SER A 104 -6.97 -16.25 -5.25
N ALA A 105 -7.57 -15.78 -6.35
CA ALA A 105 -8.08 -14.40 -6.45
C ALA A 105 -9.06 -14.07 -5.32
N VAL A 106 -9.90 -15.02 -4.90
CA VAL A 106 -10.86 -14.85 -3.79
C VAL A 106 -10.14 -14.60 -2.46
N ARG A 107 -8.98 -15.21 -2.26
CA ARG A 107 -8.19 -15.04 -1.04
C ARG A 107 -7.57 -13.66 -0.87
N ALA A 108 -7.47 -12.89 -1.95
CA ALA A 108 -7.11 -11.47 -1.86
C ALA A 108 -8.12 -10.66 -1.02
N PHE A 109 -9.37 -11.10 -0.95
CA PHE A 109 -10.42 -10.46 -0.15
C PHE A 109 -10.41 -10.89 1.34
N ASP A 110 -9.58 -11.87 1.73
CA ASP A 110 -9.43 -12.26 3.15
C ASP A 110 -8.94 -11.09 4.01
N VAL A 111 -8.35 -10.05 3.39
CA VAL A 111 -8.04 -8.76 4.03
C VAL A 111 -9.24 -8.14 4.75
N LEU A 112 -10.45 -8.31 4.20
CA LEU A 112 -11.68 -7.76 4.79
C LEU A 112 -12.03 -8.42 6.13
N GLY A 113 -11.54 -9.63 6.37
CA GLY A 113 -11.67 -10.35 7.64
C GLY A 113 -10.50 -10.13 8.61
N SER A 114 -9.53 -9.28 8.26
CA SER A 114 -8.36 -9.00 9.11
C SER A 114 -8.74 -8.32 10.42
N SER A 115 -8.08 -8.69 11.52
CA SER A 115 -8.20 -7.98 12.82
C SER A 115 -7.81 -6.50 12.72
N SER A 116 -6.94 -6.16 11.76
CA SER A 116 -6.46 -4.80 11.50
C SER A 116 -7.34 -4.00 10.54
N ILE A 117 -8.51 -4.53 10.12
CA ILE A 117 -9.35 -3.86 9.09
C ILE A 117 -9.74 -2.43 9.49
N GLY A 118 -10.01 -2.16 10.76
CA GLY A 118 -10.32 -0.82 11.25
C GLY A 118 -9.14 0.14 11.09
N ALA A 119 -7.92 -0.31 11.37
CA ALA A 119 -6.69 0.47 11.20
C ALA A 119 -6.39 0.72 9.70
N ILE A 120 -6.58 -0.30 8.87
CA ILE A 120 -6.44 -0.22 7.41
C ILE A 120 -7.44 0.81 6.85
N THR A 121 -8.70 0.75 7.27
CA THR A 121 -9.75 1.70 6.85
C THR A 121 -9.41 3.13 7.28
N ALA A 122 -8.91 3.34 8.50
CA ALA A 122 -8.50 4.65 8.96
C ALA A 122 -7.37 5.26 8.10
N LEU A 123 -6.36 4.46 7.74
CA LEU A 123 -5.29 4.89 6.83
C LEU A 123 -5.79 5.10 5.40
N ALA A 124 -6.72 4.28 4.92
CA ALA A 124 -7.33 4.45 3.60
C ALA A 124 -8.12 5.78 3.52
N LEU A 125 -8.89 6.12 4.55
CA LEU A 125 -9.60 7.40 4.65
C LEU A 125 -8.63 8.58 4.73
N LEU A 126 -7.50 8.44 5.42
CA LEU A 126 -6.44 9.44 5.43
C LEU A 126 -5.88 9.67 4.03
N LEU A 127 -5.55 8.61 3.28
CA LEU A 127 -5.07 8.72 1.91
C LEU A 127 -6.12 9.34 0.98
N LEU A 128 -7.39 8.98 1.13
CA LEU A 128 -8.48 9.57 0.37
C LEU A 128 -8.61 11.08 0.66
N THR A 129 -8.47 11.48 1.92
CA THR A 129 -8.47 12.90 2.31
C THR A 129 -7.31 13.64 1.66
N ILE A 130 -6.10 13.08 1.69
CA ILE A 130 -4.92 13.65 1.04
C ILE A 130 -5.15 13.75 -0.48
N PHE A 131 -5.75 12.75 -1.11
CA PHE A 131 -6.11 12.77 -2.53
C PHE A 131 -7.07 13.91 -2.87
N VAL A 132 -8.14 14.10 -2.08
CA VAL A 132 -9.10 15.20 -2.29
C VAL A 132 -8.42 16.56 -2.16
N ILE A 133 -7.56 16.73 -1.15
CA ILE A 133 -6.78 17.96 -0.96
C ILE A 133 -5.84 18.19 -2.15
N TRP A 134 -5.19 17.16 -2.66
CA TRP A 134 -4.33 17.23 -3.84
C TRP A 134 -5.11 17.73 -5.06
N VAL A 135 -6.27 17.13 -5.36
CA VAL A 135 -7.10 17.54 -6.52
C VAL A 135 -7.59 18.96 -6.37
N ALA A 136 -8.02 19.36 -5.17
CA ALA A 136 -8.46 20.74 -4.89
C ALA A 136 -7.32 21.75 -5.09
N LEU A 137 -6.11 21.43 -4.60
CA LEU A 137 -4.94 22.28 -4.75
C LEU A 137 -4.46 22.36 -6.21
N ALA A 138 -4.48 21.25 -6.92
CA ALA A 138 -4.17 21.22 -8.35
C ALA A 138 -5.13 22.09 -9.17
N ASN A 139 -6.43 22.05 -8.84
CA ASN A 139 -7.43 22.93 -9.43
C ASN A 139 -7.15 24.41 -9.10
N ALA A 140 -6.79 24.71 -7.85
CA ALA A 140 -6.44 26.08 -7.44
C ALA A 140 -5.20 26.60 -8.21
N ILE A 141 -4.18 25.76 -8.42
CA ILE A 141 -2.99 26.11 -9.22
C ILE A 141 -3.40 26.38 -10.68
N TYR A 142 -4.29 25.56 -11.25
CA TYR A 142 -4.81 25.79 -12.59
C TYR A 142 -5.55 27.13 -12.69
N ILE A 143 -6.47 27.42 -11.78
CA ILE A 143 -7.21 28.69 -11.74
C ILE A 143 -6.27 29.88 -11.57
N ALA A 144 -5.24 29.77 -10.76
CA ALA A 144 -4.26 30.84 -10.56
C ALA A 144 -3.41 31.12 -11.80
N THR A 145 -3.25 30.15 -12.70
CA THR A 145 -2.43 30.27 -13.92
C THR A 145 -3.24 30.57 -15.18
N PHE A 146 -4.39 29.94 -15.35
CA PHE A 146 -5.25 30.03 -16.55
C PHE A 146 -6.61 30.70 -16.29
N GLY A 147 -6.95 31.00 -15.03
CA GLY A 147 -8.28 31.51 -14.66
C GLY A 147 -9.36 30.42 -14.71
N TYR A 148 -10.61 30.86 -14.83
CA TYR A 148 -11.77 29.96 -14.85
C TYR A 148 -12.16 29.51 -16.26
N ALA A 149 -11.39 29.88 -17.29
CA ALA A 149 -11.68 29.50 -18.65
C ALA A 149 -11.50 27.98 -18.85
N THR A 150 -12.49 27.34 -19.45
CA THR A 150 -12.37 25.95 -19.86
C THR A 150 -11.62 25.84 -21.18
N PRO A 151 -10.73 24.86 -21.35
CA PRO A 151 -10.05 24.62 -22.62
C PRO A 151 -11.06 24.39 -23.76
N THR A 152 -10.78 24.93 -24.93
CA THR A 152 -11.63 24.77 -26.11
C THR A 152 -11.36 23.47 -26.87
N SER A 153 -10.15 22.94 -26.77
CA SER A 153 -9.75 21.66 -27.35
C SER A 153 -8.52 21.12 -26.60
N ILE A 154 -8.25 19.81 -26.78
CA ILE A 154 -7.04 19.15 -26.23
C ILE A 154 -5.79 19.77 -26.84
N GLU A 155 -5.80 20.01 -28.16
CA GLU A 155 -4.66 20.55 -28.89
C GLU A 155 -4.32 21.98 -28.43
N ASN A 156 -5.31 22.85 -28.35
CA ASN A 156 -5.11 24.21 -27.85
C ASN A 156 -4.59 24.24 -26.42
N PHE A 157 -5.18 23.42 -25.54
CA PHE A 157 -4.70 23.31 -24.16
C PHE A 157 -3.25 22.84 -24.08
N ALA A 158 -2.90 21.79 -24.82
CA ALA A 158 -1.53 21.29 -24.87
C ALA A 158 -0.55 22.35 -25.37
N ASN A 159 -0.94 23.07 -26.42
CA ASN A 159 -0.13 24.16 -26.97
C ASN A 159 0.05 25.29 -25.95
N GLU A 160 -1.01 25.76 -25.30
CA GLU A 160 -0.94 26.78 -24.26
C GLU A 160 -0.05 26.37 -23.08
N VAL A 161 -0.20 25.11 -22.60
CA VAL A 161 0.61 24.56 -21.50
C VAL A 161 2.09 24.50 -21.86
N LEU A 162 2.42 24.12 -23.09
CA LEU A 162 3.83 23.92 -23.50
C LEU A 162 4.52 25.20 -23.99
N THR A 163 3.77 26.21 -24.45
CA THR A 163 4.35 27.40 -25.09
C THR A 163 4.23 28.69 -24.30
N THR A 164 3.32 28.75 -23.31
CA THR A 164 3.10 29.98 -22.55
C THR A 164 3.81 30.00 -21.20
N ARG A 165 4.05 31.21 -20.68
CA ARG A 165 4.59 31.37 -19.32
C ARG A 165 3.65 30.80 -18.26
N ALA A 166 2.34 30.97 -18.42
CA ALA A 166 1.32 30.40 -17.53
C ALA A 166 1.39 28.88 -17.52
N GLY A 167 1.55 28.26 -18.70
CA GLY A 167 1.69 26.80 -18.84
C GLY A 167 2.93 26.26 -18.16
N TRP A 168 4.08 26.90 -18.35
CA TRP A 168 5.31 26.49 -17.65
C TRP A 168 5.22 26.68 -16.14
N THR A 169 4.53 27.73 -15.68
CA THR A 169 4.25 27.90 -14.24
C THR A 169 3.39 26.76 -13.71
N LEU A 170 2.32 26.39 -14.45
CA LEU A 170 1.49 25.24 -14.11
C LEU A 170 2.30 23.94 -14.00
N ILE A 171 3.17 23.68 -15.00
CA ILE A 171 4.04 22.49 -15.01
C ILE A 171 4.97 22.49 -13.80
N LEU A 172 5.72 23.57 -13.57
CA LEU A 172 6.74 23.62 -12.53
C LEU A 172 6.12 23.59 -11.12
N VAL A 173 5.14 24.46 -10.85
CA VAL A 173 4.47 24.53 -9.54
C VAL A 173 3.64 23.29 -9.29
N GLY A 174 2.89 22.82 -10.30
CA GLY A 174 2.05 21.63 -10.18
C GLY A 174 2.88 20.37 -9.89
N ASN A 175 3.99 20.15 -10.61
CA ASN A 175 4.85 19.00 -10.36
C ASN A 175 5.61 19.10 -9.04
N LEU A 176 6.05 20.31 -8.63
CA LEU A 176 6.69 20.50 -7.33
C LEU A 176 5.74 20.16 -6.17
N VAL A 177 4.51 20.68 -6.23
CA VAL A 177 3.48 20.38 -5.23
C VAL A 177 3.11 18.91 -5.29
N GLY A 178 2.92 18.35 -6.49
CA GLY A 178 2.66 16.91 -6.68
C GLY A 178 3.74 16.02 -6.10
N LEU A 179 5.01 16.39 -6.23
CA LEU A 179 6.14 15.68 -5.62
C LEU A 179 6.04 15.70 -4.09
N LEU A 180 5.66 16.83 -3.48
CA LEU A 180 5.46 16.89 -2.02
C LEU A 180 4.35 15.93 -1.56
N PHE A 181 3.23 15.88 -2.29
CA PHE A 181 2.16 14.91 -2.02
C PHE A 181 2.61 13.47 -2.23
N ALA A 182 3.37 13.19 -3.27
CA ALA A 182 3.91 11.85 -3.53
C ALA A 182 4.85 11.38 -2.41
N VAL A 183 5.76 12.25 -1.94
CA VAL A 183 6.66 11.95 -0.82
C VAL A 183 5.87 11.76 0.49
N LEU A 184 4.85 12.58 0.73
CA LEU A 184 3.97 12.44 1.89
C LEU A 184 3.27 11.08 1.88
N VAL A 185 2.61 10.74 0.76
CA VAL A 185 1.89 9.46 0.62
C VAL A 185 2.84 8.28 0.70
N LEU A 186 3.99 8.31 0.04
CA LEU A 186 5.02 7.29 0.15
C LEU A 186 5.41 7.07 1.63
N SER A 187 5.66 8.17 2.34
CA SER A 187 6.07 8.12 3.75
C SER A 187 5.01 7.52 4.66
N ILE A 188 3.74 7.77 4.36
CA ILE A 188 2.60 7.25 5.13
C ILE A 188 2.34 5.77 4.82
N SER A 189 2.47 5.34 3.55
CA SER A 189 1.82 4.13 3.06
C SER A 189 2.75 2.96 2.75
N VAL A 190 4.01 3.20 2.37
CA VAL A 190 4.89 2.16 1.80
C VAL A 190 5.12 0.96 2.72
N VAL A 191 5.13 1.17 4.03
CA VAL A 191 5.32 0.12 5.05
C VAL A 191 4.03 -0.11 5.84
N SER A 192 3.19 0.90 6.06
CA SER A 192 2.08 0.79 7.00
C SER A 192 1.02 -0.24 6.58
N PHE A 193 0.63 -0.28 5.32
CA PHE A 193 -0.37 -1.26 4.85
C PHE A 193 0.12 -2.71 4.90
N PRO A 194 1.31 -3.05 4.36
CA PRO A 194 1.86 -4.40 4.53
C PRO A 194 2.04 -4.78 6.00
N LEU A 195 2.49 -3.84 6.84
CA LEU A 195 2.69 -4.08 8.27
C LEU A 195 1.37 -4.40 8.99
N LEU A 196 0.27 -3.70 8.66
CA LEU A 196 -1.04 -3.98 9.25
C LEU A 196 -1.63 -5.33 8.83
N LEU A 197 -1.25 -5.84 7.65
CA LEU A 197 -1.61 -7.20 7.23
C LEU A 197 -0.78 -8.27 7.94
N ASP A 198 0.48 -7.96 8.22
CA ASP A 198 1.41 -8.89 8.86
C ASP A 198 1.23 -8.93 10.39
N ARG A 199 0.84 -7.78 11.01
CA ARG A 199 0.81 -7.62 12.47
C ARG A 199 -0.32 -6.69 12.92
N ASP A 200 -0.98 -7.04 14.02
CA ASP A 200 -1.99 -6.18 14.65
C ASP A 200 -1.33 -5.15 15.58
N VAL A 201 -0.74 -4.11 14.98
CA VAL A 201 -0.03 -3.05 15.72
C VAL A 201 -0.82 -1.75 15.85
N GLY A 202 -1.97 -1.63 15.18
CA GLY A 202 -2.78 -0.42 15.09
C GLY A 202 -2.23 0.64 14.13
N ALA A 203 -3.11 1.55 13.69
CA ALA A 203 -2.83 2.54 12.65
C ALA A 203 -1.68 3.49 13.01
N ALA A 204 -1.62 3.96 14.25
CA ALA A 204 -0.61 4.92 14.69
C ALA A 204 0.81 4.32 14.64
N VAL A 205 0.98 3.08 15.12
CA VAL A 205 2.28 2.39 15.10
C VAL A 205 2.70 2.09 13.67
N ALA A 206 1.76 1.64 12.81
CA ALA A 206 2.03 1.36 11.41
C ALA A 206 2.46 2.63 10.66
N LEU A 207 1.74 3.74 10.84
CA LEU A 207 2.05 5.05 10.26
C LEU A 207 3.46 5.53 10.67
N LEU A 208 3.75 5.54 11.98
CA LEU A 208 5.04 5.98 12.49
C LEU A 208 6.19 5.07 12.01
N THR A 209 5.94 3.77 11.89
CA THR A 209 6.94 2.82 11.36
C THR A 209 7.24 3.12 9.89
N SER A 210 6.21 3.42 9.09
CA SER A 210 6.39 3.79 7.67
C SER A 210 7.17 5.10 7.52
N ILE A 211 6.83 6.14 8.28
CA ILE A 211 7.56 7.40 8.28
C ILE A 211 9.04 7.18 8.70
N ARG A 212 9.29 6.40 9.74
CA ARG A 212 10.65 6.05 10.19
C ARG A 212 11.42 5.26 9.11
N ALA A 213 10.75 4.38 8.39
CA ALA A 213 11.35 3.61 7.30
C ALA A 213 11.87 4.52 6.19
N VAL A 214 11.06 5.49 5.77
CA VAL A 214 11.46 6.48 4.75
C VAL A 214 12.55 7.42 5.30
N ALA A 215 12.39 7.93 6.51
CA ALA A 215 13.40 8.83 7.14
C ALA A 215 14.74 8.14 7.37
N ARG A 216 14.77 6.84 7.65
CA ARG A 216 16.01 6.07 7.84
C ARG A 216 16.68 5.67 6.53
N ASN A 217 15.90 5.60 5.42
CA ASN A 217 16.35 5.17 4.10
C ASN A 217 15.95 6.17 3.00
N PRO A 218 16.20 7.47 3.13
CA PRO A 218 15.61 8.49 2.26
C PRO A 218 15.95 8.27 0.78
N PHE A 219 17.20 8.05 0.46
CA PHE A 219 17.64 7.84 -0.92
C PHE A 219 17.00 6.58 -1.54
N THR A 220 17.05 5.46 -0.82
CA THR A 220 16.52 4.17 -1.32
C THR A 220 14.99 4.24 -1.48
N MET A 221 14.28 4.90 -0.56
CA MET A 221 12.83 5.06 -0.64
C MET A 221 12.42 6.05 -1.74
N MET A 222 13.19 7.13 -1.95
CA MET A 222 12.95 8.03 -3.09
C MET A 222 13.18 7.32 -4.43
N LEU A 223 14.25 6.51 -4.52
CA LEU A 223 14.49 5.68 -5.70
C LEU A 223 13.35 4.68 -5.92
N TRP A 224 12.83 4.06 -4.86
CA TRP A 224 11.64 3.20 -4.96
C TRP A 224 10.43 3.96 -5.50
N GLY A 225 10.14 5.15 -4.95
CA GLY A 225 9.05 6.01 -5.43
C GLY A 225 9.23 6.38 -6.92
N LEU A 226 10.45 6.66 -7.35
CA LEU A 226 10.77 6.94 -8.76
C LEU A 226 10.53 5.72 -9.66
N ILE A 227 10.95 4.52 -9.22
CA ILE A 227 10.71 3.27 -9.94
C ILE A 227 9.20 3.04 -10.10
N VAL A 228 8.43 3.20 -9.01
CA VAL A 228 6.97 3.08 -9.04
C VAL A 228 6.37 4.07 -10.03
N ALA A 229 6.74 5.35 -9.95
CA ALA A 229 6.22 6.38 -10.85
C ALA A 229 6.56 6.09 -12.32
N ALA A 230 7.81 5.74 -12.61
CA ALA A 230 8.25 5.41 -13.98
C ALA A 230 7.50 4.20 -14.56
N LEU A 231 7.34 3.14 -13.77
CA LEU A 231 6.61 1.95 -14.21
C LEU A 231 5.12 2.22 -14.41
N LEU A 232 4.48 3.03 -13.56
CA LEU A 232 3.09 3.44 -13.75
C LEU A 232 2.92 4.27 -15.03
N VAL A 233 3.85 5.19 -15.32
CA VAL A 233 3.84 5.93 -16.59
C VAL A 233 3.96 4.98 -17.78
N VAL A 234 4.94 4.07 -17.78
CA VAL A 234 5.12 3.07 -18.84
C VAL A 234 3.88 2.21 -19.03
N GLY A 235 3.25 1.77 -17.93
CA GLY A 235 2.02 0.98 -17.96
C GLY A 235 0.80 1.74 -18.49
N SER A 236 0.81 3.07 -18.36
CA SER A 236 -0.28 3.92 -18.86
C SER A 236 -0.19 4.20 -20.36
N LEU A 237 1.00 4.12 -20.97
CA LEU A 237 1.21 4.43 -22.40
C LEU A 237 0.33 3.58 -23.34
N PRO A 238 0.19 2.25 -23.17
CA PRO A 238 -0.70 1.45 -24.00
C PRO A 238 -2.16 1.54 -23.50
N LEU A 239 -2.74 2.74 -23.47
CA LEU A 239 -4.13 2.97 -23.03
C LEU A 239 -4.46 2.34 -21.66
N PHE A 240 -3.53 2.46 -20.72
CA PHE A 240 -3.63 1.90 -19.35
C PHE A 240 -3.62 0.36 -19.27
N LEU A 241 -3.61 -0.36 -20.40
CA LEU A 241 -3.60 -1.83 -20.41
C LEU A 241 -2.34 -2.41 -19.72
N GLY A 242 -1.20 -1.74 -19.85
CA GLY A 242 0.03 -2.15 -19.19
C GLY A 242 -0.06 -2.14 -17.67
N LEU A 243 -0.96 -1.36 -17.07
CA LEU A 243 -1.18 -1.35 -15.62
C LEU A 243 -1.69 -2.70 -15.09
N THR A 244 -2.37 -3.50 -15.92
CA THR A 244 -2.81 -4.85 -15.56
C THR A 244 -1.63 -5.79 -15.22
N ILE A 245 -0.45 -5.48 -15.70
CA ILE A 245 0.79 -6.22 -15.42
C ILE A 245 1.63 -5.49 -14.37
N ILE A 246 1.81 -4.17 -14.55
CA ILE A 246 2.72 -3.38 -13.71
C ILE A 246 2.21 -3.25 -12.29
N VAL A 247 0.91 -3.00 -12.08
CA VAL A 247 0.35 -2.84 -10.73
C VAL A 247 0.49 -4.11 -9.88
N PRO A 248 0.20 -5.34 -10.40
CA PRO A 248 0.47 -6.55 -9.64
C PRO A 248 1.94 -6.70 -9.25
N ILE A 249 2.85 -6.49 -10.19
CA ILE A 249 4.29 -6.58 -9.93
C ILE A 249 4.71 -5.62 -8.81
N LEU A 250 4.28 -4.36 -8.89
CA LEU A 250 4.58 -3.35 -7.88
C LEU A 250 3.95 -3.67 -6.52
N GLY A 251 2.73 -4.20 -6.50
CA GLY A 251 2.07 -4.64 -5.27
C GLY A 251 2.87 -5.76 -4.59
N HIS A 252 3.12 -6.85 -5.30
CA HIS A 252 3.93 -7.95 -4.79
C HIS A 252 5.32 -7.49 -4.34
N ALA A 253 6.00 -6.67 -5.16
CA ALA A 253 7.32 -6.12 -4.83
C ALA A 253 7.29 -5.22 -3.57
N THR A 254 6.23 -4.45 -3.35
CA THR A 254 6.09 -3.63 -2.14
C THR A 254 5.96 -4.48 -0.88
N TRP A 255 5.28 -5.64 -0.95
CA TRP A 255 5.27 -6.62 0.14
C TRP A 255 6.69 -7.09 0.47
N HIS A 256 7.47 -7.49 -0.53
CA HIS A 256 8.85 -7.93 -0.32
C HIS A 256 9.78 -6.83 0.15
N LEU A 257 9.57 -5.58 -0.30
CA LEU A 257 10.28 -4.42 0.23
C LEU A 257 10.00 -4.23 1.72
N TYR A 258 8.72 -4.30 2.12
CA TYR A 258 8.34 -4.26 3.54
C TYR A 258 9.10 -5.32 4.36
N ARG A 259 9.17 -6.56 3.87
CA ARG A 259 9.89 -7.66 4.53
C ARG A 259 11.40 -7.43 4.67
N ARG A 260 12.00 -6.58 3.81
CA ARG A 260 13.39 -6.14 3.93
C ARG A 260 13.57 -5.01 4.93
N VAL A 261 12.65 -4.07 4.93
CA VAL A 261 12.71 -2.84 5.74
C VAL A 261 12.40 -3.10 7.20
N VAL A 262 11.44 -3.97 7.50
CA VAL A 262 10.99 -4.26 8.86
C VAL A 262 11.50 -5.64 9.29
N GLU A 263 12.14 -5.69 10.47
CA GLU A 263 12.60 -6.97 11.01
C GLU A 263 11.45 -7.95 11.22
N PRO A 264 11.63 -9.23 10.84
CA PRO A 264 10.68 -10.28 11.20
C PRO A 264 10.43 -10.26 12.71
N GLN A 265 9.19 -10.46 13.11
CA GLN A 265 8.90 -10.65 14.55
C GLN A 265 9.61 -11.94 14.98
N ALA A 266 10.45 -11.86 16.03
CA ALA A 266 10.98 -13.05 16.63
C ALA A 266 9.79 -13.96 17.01
N ALA A 267 9.88 -15.25 16.67
CA ALA A 267 8.92 -16.22 17.18
C ALA A 267 8.86 -16.02 18.70
N PRO A 268 7.67 -16.00 19.31
CA PRO A 268 7.59 -15.98 20.77
C PRO A 268 8.51 -17.09 21.27
N PRO A 269 9.35 -16.82 22.30
CA PRO A 269 10.17 -17.87 22.88
C PRO A 269 9.25 -19.07 23.08
N PRO A 270 9.71 -20.29 22.76
CA PRO A 270 8.88 -21.46 22.96
C PRO A 270 8.34 -21.28 24.38
N THR A 271 7.02 -21.11 24.48
CA THR A 271 6.35 -21.20 25.77
C THR A 271 6.91 -22.50 26.30
N HIS A 272 7.78 -22.39 27.32
CA HIS A 272 8.13 -23.58 28.09
C HIS A 272 6.75 -24.17 28.35
N ASP A 273 6.49 -25.23 27.63
CA ASP A 273 5.30 -26.02 27.80
C ASP A 273 5.15 -26.08 29.32
N GLU A 274 4.17 -25.32 29.84
CA GLU A 274 3.86 -25.46 31.26
C GLU A 274 3.57 -26.93 31.35
N GLY A 275 4.65 -27.63 31.72
CA GLY A 275 4.92 -29.01 31.44
C GLY A 275 3.62 -29.73 31.53
N HIS A 276 3.28 -30.50 30.54
CA HIS A 276 2.16 -31.40 30.57
C HIS A 276 1.76 -31.55 32.00
N ARG A 277 0.71 -30.83 32.43
CA ARG A 277 0.00 -31.25 33.62
C ARG A 277 -0.46 -32.62 33.19
N GLU A 278 0.45 -33.59 33.40
CA GLU A 278 0.09 -35.00 33.33
C GLU A 278 -1.23 -35.05 34.04
N ARG A 279 -2.29 -35.29 33.29
CA ARG A 279 -3.59 -35.51 33.93
C ARG A 279 -3.32 -36.61 34.91
N ARG A 280 -3.09 -36.23 36.18
CA ARG A 280 -2.88 -37.20 37.27
C ARG A 280 -4.19 -37.96 37.35
N TYR A 281 -4.18 -39.13 36.79
CA TYR A 281 -5.28 -40.06 36.91
C TYR A 281 -5.29 -40.58 38.37
N ALA A 282 -6.45 -41.00 38.85
CA ALA A 282 -6.57 -41.57 40.20
C ALA A 282 -5.57 -42.72 40.47
N ALA A 283 -5.10 -43.40 39.40
CA ALA A 283 -4.06 -44.42 39.45
C ALA A 283 -2.66 -43.88 39.85
N ASP A 284 -2.39 -42.57 39.72
CA ASP A 284 -1.10 -41.96 40.03
C ASP A 284 -0.99 -41.60 41.55
N PHE A 285 -2.08 -41.77 42.29
CA PHE A 285 -2.09 -41.53 43.73
C PHE A 285 -1.81 -42.80 44.51
N PRO A 286 -1.02 -42.73 45.61
CA PRO A 286 -0.76 -43.87 46.47
C PRO A 286 -2.06 -44.49 46.96
N ALA A 287 -2.20 -45.81 46.85
CA ALA A 287 -3.40 -46.55 47.25
C ALA A 287 -3.83 -46.30 48.71
N VAL A 288 -2.92 -45.82 49.57
CA VAL A 288 -3.19 -45.42 50.95
C VAL A 288 -4.23 -44.29 51.05
N LEU A 289 -4.39 -43.47 50.00
CA LEU A 289 -5.36 -42.38 49.97
C LEU A 289 -6.81 -42.85 49.65
N PHE A 290 -7.00 -44.13 49.31
CA PHE A 290 -8.29 -44.73 48.96
C PHE A 290 -8.59 -45.96 49.81
N PRO A 291 -8.74 -45.84 51.14
CA PRO A 291 -8.91 -46.99 52.06
C PRO A 291 -10.19 -47.80 51.83
N TRP A 292 -11.13 -47.29 51.01
CA TRP A 292 -12.40 -47.94 50.66
C TRP A 292 -12.34 -48.69 49.30
N ALA A 293 -11.23 -48.67 48.59
CA ALA A 293 -11.07 -49.30 47.30
C ALA A 293 -10.55 -50.78 47.42
N ARG A 294 -10.79 -51.48 48.52
CA ARG A 294 -10.54 -52.91 48.74
C ARG A 294 -11.81 -53.69 48.52
#